data_d799f892602a622bacd4552f5028ba7f
#
_entry.id   d799f892602a622bacd4552f5028ba7f
#
_cell.length_a   1.000
_cell.length_b   1.000
_cell.length_c   1.000
_cell.angle_alpha   90.00
_cell.angle_beta   90.00
_cell.angle_gamma   90.00
#
_symmetry.space_group_name_H-M   'P 1'
#
loop_
_entity.id
_entity.type
_entity.pdbx_description
1 polymer ?
#
loop_
_entity_poly.entity_id
_entity_poly.type
_entity_poly.pdbx_seq_one_letter_code
_entity_poly.pdbx_strand_id
1 'polypeptide(L)'
;IVDTLNKHIDLLYEIIPNQVYGYEDDTMEGVVGDLLTAQNASISTAESCTGGAVAKMITSVSGSSNYFEGSVICYSNICKINQLHVQESALHAYGAVSQEVVEQMAIGVKRKLNTDYGLATSGIAGPTGGTADKPVGTIWIALASKSRVISKLSLIHISEPTRLDH
;
A
#
# COMPACT_ATOMS: atom_id res chain seq x y z
N ILE A 1 -3.22 -10.97 36.48
CA ILE A 1 -2.91 -9.86 35.57
C ILE A 1 -2.81 -10.38 34.14
N VAL A 2 -1.98 -11.39 33.84
CA VAL A 2 -1.82 -11.98 32.48
C VAL A 2 -3.15 -12.52 31.96
N ASP A 3 -3.89 -13.29 32.76
CA ASP A 3 -5.19 -13.85 32.36
C ASP A 3 -6.22 -12.75 32.06
N THR A 4 -6.17 -11.63 32.79
CA THR A 4 -7.05 -10.49 32.52
C THR A 4 -6.69 -9.80 31.22
N LEU A 5 -5.40 -9.66 30.92
CA LEU A 5 -4.90 -9.08 29.68
C LEU A 5 -5.33 -9.94 28.47
N ASN A 6 -5.12 -11.25 28.54
CA ASN A 6 -5.49 -12.17 27.47
C ASN A 6 -7.00 -12.12 27.17
N LYS A 7 -7.86 -12.05 28.18
CA LYS A 7 -9.30 -11.87 28.00
C LYS A 7 -9.66 -10.57 27.26
N HIS A 8 -8.93 -9.47 27.50
CA HIS A 8 -9.17 -8.22 26.77
C HIS A 8 -8.66 -8.27 25.34
N ILE A 9 -7.55 -8.97 25.11
CA ILE A 9 -7.04 -9.23 23.76
C ILE A 9 -8.06 -10.07 22.95
N ASP A 10 -8.56 -11.17 23.53
CA ASP A 10 -9.59 -12.00 22.89
C ASP A 10 -10.84 -11.18 22.54
N LEU A 11 -11.29 -10.31 23.47
CA LEU A 11 -12.42 -9.42 23.24
C LEU A 11 -12.15 -8.41 22.10
N LEU A 12 -10.92 -7.87 21.98
CA LEU A 12 -10.55 -7.02 20.85
C LEU A 12 -10.64 -7.76 19.52
N TYR A 13 -10.19 -9.01 19.46
CA TYR A 13 -10.33 -9.83 18.25
C TYR A 13 -11.78 -10.08 17.87
N GLU A 14 -12.70 -10.19 18.84
CA GLU A 14 -14.13 -10.32 18.57
C GLU A 14 -14.74 -9.01 18.03
N ILE A 15 -14.31 -7.86 18.57
CA ILE A 15 -14.88 -6.54 18.22
C ILE A 15 -14.31 -5.98 16.91
N ILE A 16 -12.99 -6.10 16.71
CA ILE A 16 -12.27 -5.50 15.58
C ILE A 16 -11.32 -6.49 14.86
N PRO A 17 -11.81 -7.68 14.44
CA PRO A 17 -10.95 -8.76 13.94
C PRO A 17 -10.13 -8.36 12.71
N ASN A 18 -10.63 -7.43 11.89
CA ASN A 18 -9.98 -7.00 10.66
C ASN A 18 -8.97 -5.85 10.84
N GLN A 19 -8.85 -5.31 12.05
CA GLN A 19 -7.92 -4.23 12.38
C GLN A 19 -6.71 -4.70 13.16
N VAL A 20 -6.77 -5.88 13.76
CA VAL A 20 -5.64 -6.48 14.49
C VAL A 20 -4.84 -7.32 13.52
N TYR A 21 -3.57 -6.97 13.31
CA TYR A 21 -2.67 -7.67 12.37
C TYR A 21 -1.52 -8.43 13.06
N GLY A 22 -1.28 -8.20 14.34
CA GLY A 22 -0.18 -8.82 15.07
C GLY A 22 -0.25 -8.58 16.56
N TYR A 23 0.75 -9.05 17.27
CA TYR A 23 0.88 -8.94 18.73
C TYR A 23 2.19 -8.27 19.11
N GLU A 24 2.24 -7.66 20.28
CA GLU A 24 3.46 -7.13 20.91
C GLU A 24 4.29 -6.25 19.94
N ASP A 25 5.48 -6.72 19.59
CA ASP A 25 6.45 -6.00 18.75
C ASP A 25 6.29 -6.32 17.25
N ASP A 26 5.20 -6.99 16.85
CA ASP A 26 4.94 -7.27 15.43
C ASP A 26 4.78 -5.97 14.65
N THR A 27 5.55 -5.85 13.56
CA THR A 27 5.37 -4.75 12.61
C THR A 27 4.54 -5.20 11.43
N MET A 28 3.82 -4.29 10.79
CA MET A 28 2.99 -4.60 9.62
C MET A 28 3.81 -5.25 8.49
N GLU A 29 5.00 -4.72 8.22
CA GLU A 29 5.90 -5.23 7.19
C GLU A 29 6.45 -6.62 7.54
N GLY A 30 6.68 -6.89 8.84
CA GLY A 30 7.07 -8.21 9.33
C GLY A 30 5.99 -9.25 9.11
N VAL A 31 4.77 -8.96 9.57
CA VAL A 31 3.62 -9.87 9.40
C VAL A 31 3.33 -10.13 7.91
N VAL A 32 3.41 -9.12 7.05
CA VAL A 32 3.26 -9.30 5.60
C VAL A 32 4.36 -10.20 5.04
N GLY A 33 5.62 -10.03 5.49
CA GLY A 33 6.75 -10.88 5.09
C GLY A 33 6.54 -12.34 5.47
N ASP A 34 6.08 -12.60 6.69
CA ASP A 34 5.78 -13.96 7.17
C ASP A 34 4.65 -14.62 6.36
N LEU A 35 3.58 -13.87 6.07
CA LEU A 35 2.48 -14.36 5.25
C LEU A 35 2.92 -14.70 3.82
N LEU A 36 3.74 -13.87 3.19
CA LEU A 36 4.28 -14.11 1.85
C LEU A 36 5.21 -15.33 1.84
N THR A 37 6.08 -15.44 2.84
CA THR A 37 6.99 -16.57 3.01
C THR A 37 6.22 -17.87 3.20
N ALA A 38 5.21 -17.88 4.07
CA ALA A 38 4.37 -19.06 4.32
C ALA A 38 3.62 -19.54 3.08
N GLN A 39 3.28 -18.62 2.17
CA GLN A 39 2.60 -18.91 0.90
C GLN A 39 3.58 -19.19 -0.25
N ASN A 40 4.89 -19.06 -0.03
CA ASN A 40 5.91 -19.07 -1.09
C ASN A 40 5.54 -18.11 -2.23
N ALA A 41 5.10 -16.92 -1.87
CA ALA A 41 4.58 -15.92 -2.79
C ALA A 41 5.47 -14.68 -2.83
N SER A 42 5.52 -14.04 -3.99
CA SER A 42 6.30 -12.83 -4.24
C SER A 42 5.42 -11.58 -4.37
N ILE A 43 6.01 -10.43 -4.05
CA ILE A 43 5.34 -9.13 -4.17
C ILE A 43 6.26 -8.10 -4.82
N SER A 44 5.64 -7.17 -5.53
CA SER A 44 6.26 -5.96 -6.04
C SER A 44 5.42 -4.73 -5.75
N THR A 45 6.03 -3.54 -5.75
CA THR A 45 5.32 -2.29 -5.47
C THR A 45 5.42 -1.27 -6.59
N ALA A 46 4.33 -0.51 -6.80
CA ALA A 46 4.29 0.66 -7.67
C ALA A 46 3.91 1.89 -6.83
N GLU A 47 4.83 2.81 -6.69
CA GLU A 47 4.65 3.92 -5.77
C GLU A 47 4.59 5.28 -6.49
N SER A 48 3.62 6.10 -6.11
CA SER A 48 3.53 7.48 -6.55
C SER A 48 3.73 8.42 -5.37
N CYS A 49 2.69 8.71 -4.59
CA CYS A 49 2.77 9.64 -3.46
C CYS A 49 3.67 9.18 -2.31
N THR A 50 3.90 7.89 -2.16
CA THR A 50 4.76 7.33 -1.11
C THR A 50 6.25 7.37 -1.45
N GLY A 51 6.60 7.60 -2.73
CA GLY A 51 7.96 7.90 -3.16
C GLY A 51 9.02 6.85 -2.85
N GLY A 52 8.65 5.59 -2.59
CA GLY A 52 9.54 4.49 -2.21
C GLY A 52 9.46 4.12 -0.72
N ALA A 53 8.61 4.78 0.05
CA ALA A 53 8.48 4.49 1.49
C ALA A 53 7.98 3.07 1.76
N VAL A 54 7.05 2.55 0.93
CA VAL A 54 6.54 1.18 1.07
C VAL A 54 7.64 0.16 0.80
N ALA A 55 8.40 0.35 -0.28
CA ALA A 55 9.56 -0.50 -0.59
C ALA A 55 10.61 -0.47 0.54
N LYS A 56 10.87 0.72 1.11
CA LYS A 56 11.77 0.87 2.25
C LYS A 56 11.29 0.09 3.47
N MET A 57 10.00 0.13 3.79
CA MET A 57 9.43 -0.64 4.90
C MET A 57 9.60 -2.15 4.66
N ILE A 58 9.25 -2.65 3.48
CA ILE A 58 9.40 -4.07 3.15
C ILE A 58 10.86 -4.50 3.24
N THR A 59 11.78 -3.70 2.70
CA THR A 59 13.22 -4.02 2.69
C THR A 59 13.91 -3.84 4.04
N SER A 60 13.26 -3.24 5.03
CA SER A 60 13.77 -3.19 6.40
C SER A 60 13.67 -4.53 7.14
N VAL A 61 12.82 -5.43 6.63
CA VAL A 61 12.68 -6.79 7.18
C VAL A 61 13.82 -7.67 6.69
N SER A 62 14.53 -8.30 7.61
CA SER A 62 15.59 -9.26 7.27
C SER A 62 15.01 -10.44 6.48
N GLY A 63 15.65 -10.81 5.37
CA GLY A 63 15.16 -11.90 4.50
C GLY A 63 14.09 -11.48 3.50
N SER A 64 13.74 -10.21 3.40
CA SER A 64 12.75 -9.69 2.45
C SER A 64 13.06 -10.02 0.98
N SER A 65 14.32 -10.28 0.63
CA SER A 65 14.73 -10.73 -0.70
C SER A 65 14.12 -12.08 -1.13
N ASN A 66 13.57 -12.84 -0.20
CA ASN A 66 12.92 -14.11 -0.51
C ASN A 66 11.52 -13.92 -1.13
N TYR A 67 10.90 -12.74 -0.95
CA TYR A 67 9.54 -12.47 -1.40
C TYR A 67 9.36 -11.10 -2.09
N PHE A 68 10.30 -10.17 -1.95
CA PHE A 68 10.19 -8.83 -2.54
C PHE A 68 11.10 -8.70 -3.77
N GLU A 69 10.50 -8.60 -4.97
CA GLU A 69 11.23 -8.49 -6.23
C GLU A 69 11.69 -7.05 -6.54
N GLY A 70 10.98 -6.06 -6.01
CA GLY A 70 11.34 -4.67 -6.23
C GLY A 70 10.17 -3.70 -6.30
N SER A 71 10.49 -2.45 -6.59
CA SER A 71 9.56 -1.34 -6.68
C SER A 71 9.77 -0.50 -7.93
N VAL A 72 8.68 0.04 -8.48
CA VAL A 72 8.69 1.06 -9.53
C VAL A 72 8.11 2.34 -8.98
N ILE A 73 8.95 3.37 -8.82
CA ILE A 73 8.50 4.69 -8.38
C ILE A 73 8.03 5.46 -9.62
N CYS A 74 6.73 5.52 -9.83
CA CYS A 74 6.08 6.18 -10.96
C CYS A 74 5.43 7.49 -10.53
N TYR A 75 6.24 8.54 -10.32
CA TYR A 75 5.75 9.83 -9.83
C TYR A 75 4.98 10.61 -10.91
N SER A 76 5.48 10.64 -12.16
CA SER A 76 4.81 11.31 -13.27
C SER A 76 3.82 10.41 -14.02
N ASN A 77 2.86 11.02 -14.74
CA ASN A 77 1.93 10.29 -15.59
C ASN A 77 2.65 9.54 -16.72
N ILE A 78 3.68 10.15 -17.32
CA ILE A 78 4.50 9.51 -18.36
C ILE A 78 5.18 8.25 -17.82
N CYS A 79 5.67 8.29 -16.57
CA CYS A 79 6.26 7.11 -15.93
C CYS A 79 5.21 6.01 -15.72
N LYS A 80 3.98 6.36 -15.29
CA LYS A 80 2.88 5.39 -15.14
C LYS A 80 2.56 4.70 -16.48
N ILE A 81 2.50 5.46 -17.56
CA ILE A 81 2.25 4.92 -18.91
C ILE A 81 3.40 4.01 -19.35
N ASN A 82 4.63 4.52 -19.33
CA ASN A 82 5.78 3.83 -19.91
C ASN A 82 6.24 2.62 -19.10
N GLN A 83 6.15 2.68 -17.77
CA GLN A 83 6.67 1.63 -16.90
C GLN A 83 5.62 0.61 -16.48
N LEU A 84 4.37 1.03 -16.31
CA LEU A 84 3.30 0.20 -15.77
C LEU A 84 2.16 -0.05 -16.77
N HIS A 85 2.26 0.53 -17.96
CA HIS A 85 1.24 0.44 -19.03
C HIS A 85 -0.14 0.94 -18.58
N VAL A 86 -0.17 1.94 -17.70
CA VAL A 86 -1.40 2.66 -17.38
C VAL A 86 -1.92 3.34 -18.64
N GLN A 87 -3.20 3.17 -18.93
CA GLN A 87 -3.81 3.75 -20.12
C GLN A 87 -3.90 5.28 -19.99
N GLU A 88 -3.47 5.97 -21.03
CA GLU A 88 -3.54 7.43 -21.09
C GLU A 88 -4.99 7.92 -21.00
N SER A 89 -5.93 7.20 -21.59
CA SER A 89 -7.36 7.47 -21.49
C SER A 89 -7.88 7.42 -20.05
N ALA A 90 -7.38 6.51 -19.22
CA ALA A 90 -7.74 6.44 -17.81
C ALA A 90 -7.20 7.65 -17.02
N LEU A 91 -5.97 8.05 -17.29
CA LEU A 91 -5.38 9.25 -16.70
C LEU A 91 -6.13 10.52 -17.08
N HIS A 92 -6.60 10.63 -18.34
CA HIS A 92 -7.41 11.78 -18.79
C HIS A 92 -8.81 11.78 -18.18
N ALA A 93 -9.47 10.62 -18.11
CA ALA A 93 -10.86 10.52 -17.66
C ALA A 93 -10.98 10.66 -16.12
N TYR A 94 -10.06 10.03 -15.37
CA TYR A 94 -10.18 9.88 -13.91
C TYR A 94 -9.09 10.59 -13.13
N GLY A 95 -8.02 11.00 -13.80
CA GLY A 95 -6.83 11.61 -13.16
C GLY A 95 -5.93 10.56 -12.48
N ALA A 96 -4.71 10.95 -12.17
CA ALA A 96 -3.69 10.06 -11.59
C ALA A 96 -4.08 9.48 -10.23
N VAL A 97 -4.88 10.21 -9.45
CA VAL A 97 -5.36 9.78 -8.13
C VAL A 97 -6.80 9.29 -8.29
N SER A 98 -6.94 8.04 -8.68
CA SER A 98 -8.23 7.37 -8.90
C SER A 98 -8.10 5.87 -8.73
N GLN A 99 -9.23 5.22 -8.52
CA GLN A 99 -9.33 3.77 -8.43
C GLN A 99 -8.79 3.10 -9.70
N GLU A 100 -9.25 3.58 -10.85
CA GLU A 100 -8.93 3.02 -12.16
C GLU A 100 -7.43 3.05 -12.45
N VAL A 101 -6.77 4.13 -12.06
CA VAL A 101 -5.34 4.30 -12.29
C VAL A 101 -4.51 3.46 -11.31
N VAL A 102 -4.86 3.44 -10.01
CA VAL A 102 -4.09 2.67 -9.04
C VAL A 102 -4.22 1.17 -9.25
N GLU A 103 -5.38 0.69 -9.69
CA GLU A 103 -5.58 -0.73 -10.05
C GLU A 103 -4.71 -1.12 -11.26
N GLN A 104 -4.64 -0.28 -12.28
CA GLN A 104 -3.74 -0.50 -13.42
C GLN A 104 -2.26 -0.45 -13.02
N MET A 105 -1.88 0.43 -12.09
CA MET A 105 -0.52 0.45 -11.55
C MET A 105 -0.18 -0.87 -10.83
N ALA A 106 -1.08 -1.40 -10.01
CA ALA A 106 -0.89 -2.65 -9.29
C ALA A 106 -0.75 -3.85 -10.26
N ILE A 107 -1.61 -3.92 -11.27
CA ILE A 107 -1.53 -4.94 -12.34
C ILE A 107 -0.22 -4.77 -13.13
N GLY A 108 0.14 -3.54 -13.46
CA GLY A 108 1.32 -3.21 -14.23
C GLY A 108 2.62 -3.64 -13.56
N VAL A 109 2.80 -3.33 -12.27
CA VAL A 109 4.01 -3.70 -11.53
C VAL A 109 4.09 -5.21 -11.31
N LYS A 110 2.98 -5.85 -10.97
CA LYS A 110 2.88 -7.31 -10.85
C LYS A 110 3.37 -8.00 -12.12
N ARG A 111 2.89 -7.55 -13.27
CA ARG A 111 3.29 -8.09 -14.59
C ARG A 111 4.73 -7.79 -14.93
N LYS A 112 5.17 -6.55 -14.68
CA LYS A 112 6.52 -6.08 -15.02
C LYS A 112 7.61 -6.85 -14.26
N LEU A 113 7.40 -7.13 -12.98
CA LEU A 113 8.35 -7.82 -12.12
C LEU A 113 8.02 -9.31 -11.92
N ASN A 114 6.97 -9.81 -12.61
CA ASN A 114 6.55 -11.20 -12.61
C ASN A 114 6.34 -11.77 -11.20
N THR A 115 5.59 -11.03 -10.38
CA THR A 115 5.30 -11.39 -8.98
C THR A 115 3.88 -11.95 -8.82
N ASP A 116 3.60 -12.62 -7.69
CA ASP A 116 2.27 -13.11 -7.35
C ASP A 116 1.32 -11.99 -6.95
N TYR A 117 1.89 -10.95 -6.29
CA TYR A 117 1.17 -9.76 -5.87
C TYR A 117 1.82 -8.49 -6.40
N GLY A 118 1.00 -7.50 -6.75
CA GLY A 118 1.42 -6.14 -7.06
C GLY A 118 0.66 -5.16 -6.19
N LEU A 119 1.37 -4.41 -5.35
CA LEU A 119 0.79 -3.35 -4.52
C LEU A 119 1.05 -2.00 -5.16
N ALA A 120 0.03 -1.13 -5.21
CA ALA A 120 0.21 0.22 -5.74
C ALA A 120 -0.38 1.29 -4.82
N THR A 121 0.25 2.47 -4.84
CA THR A 121 -0.20 3.66 -4.13
C THR A 121 -0.24 4.86 -5.08
N SER A 122 -1.32 5.64 -5.04
CA SER A 122 -1.43 6.92 -5.72
C SER A 122 -2.24 7.89 -4.87
N GLY A 123 -1.78 9.13 -4.70
CA GLY A 123 -2.46 10.04 -3.80
C GLY A 123 -1.96 11.48 -3.84
N ILE A 124 -2.63 12.32 -3.07
CA ILE A 124 -2.31 13.73 -2.84
C ILE A 124 -1.83 13.86 -1.39
N ALA A 125 -0.51 13.75 -1.19
CA ALA A 125 0.07 13.79 0.15
C ALA A 125 0.08 15.21 0.77
N GLY A 126 -0.05 16.25 -0.08
CA GLY A 126 -0.01 17.63 0.38
C GLY A 126 1.41 18.22 0.48
N PRO A 127 1.55 19.44 1.00
CA PRO A 127 0.52 20.33 1.54
C PRO A 127 -0.39 20.98 0.47
N THR A 128 -0.04 20.88 -0.80
CA THR A 128 -0.77 21.44 -1.95
C THR A 128 -1.28 20.35 -2.90
N GLY A 129 -2.04 20.73 -3.94
CA GLY A 129 -2.49 19.82 -5.02
C GLY A 129 -3.87 19.21 -4.77
N GLY A 130 -4.52 19.45 -3.64
CA GLY A 130 -5.89 19.04 -3.39
C GLY A 130 -6.92 19.87 -4.16
N THR A 131 -8.06 19.26 -4.44
CA THR A 131 -9.28 19.90 -4.99
C THR A 131 -10.46 19.64 -4.07
N ALA A 132 -11.62 20.24 -4.34
CA ALA A 132 -12.83 19.97 -3.56
C ALA A 132 -13.23 18.49 -3.61
N ASP A 133 -13.09 17.86 -4.79
CA ASP A 133 -13.44 16.44 -5.00
C ASP A 133 -12.35 15.48 -4.52
N LYS A 134 -11.10 15.92 -4.50
CA LYS A 134 -9.94 15.14 -4.09
C LYS A 134 -9.07 16.00 -3.16
N PRO A 135 -9.43 16.13 -1.89
CA PRO A 135 -8.66 16.92 -0.94
C PRO A 135 -7.27 16.32 -0.68
N VAL A 136 -6.39 17.14 -0.09
CA VAL A 136 -5.12 16.63 0.48
C VAL A 136 -5.41 15.50 1.46
N GLY A 137 -4.63 14.43 1.42
CA GLY A 137 -4.87 13.20 2.16
C GLY A 137 -5.67 12.15 1.40
N THR A 138 -6.15 12.43 0.18
CA THR A 138 -6.77 11.43 -0.69
C THR A 138 -5.71 10.46 -1.21
N ILE A 139 -5.77 9.20 -0.76
CA ILE A 139 -4.84 8.14 -1.19
C ILE A 139 -5.62 6.92 -1.62
N TRP A 140 -5.34 6.46 -2.83
CA TRP A 140 -5.78 5.18 -3.34
C TRP A 140 -4.69 4.13 -3.20
N ILE A 141 -5.07 2.96 -2.73
CA ILE A 141 -4.22 1.78 -2.58
C ILE A 141 -4.87 0.65 -3.36
N ALA A 142 -4.10 -0.12 -4.12
CA ALA A 142 -4.60 -1.31 -4.80
C ALA A 142 -3.64 -2.49 -4.64
N LEU A 143 -4.21 -3.67 -4.52
CA LEU A 143 -3.49 -4.94 -4.51
C LEU A 143 -4.02 -5.84 -5.62
N ALA A 144 -3.15 -6.17 -6.56
CA ALA A 144 -3.43 -7.13 -7.64
C ALA A 144 -2.87 -8.50 -7.29
N SER A 145 -3.70 -9.53 -7.41
CA SER A 145 -3.32 -10.94 -7.32
C SER A 145 -3.49 -11.64 -8.67
N LYS A 146 -3.36 -12.95 -8.71
CA LYS A 146 -3.65 -13.74 -9.92
C LYS A 146 -5.13 -13.71 -10.31
N SER A 147 -6.03 -13.67 -9.33
CA SER A 147 -7.46 -13.85 -9.55
C SER A 147 -8.28 -12.57 -9.44
N ARG A 148 -7.79 -11.55 -8.77
CA ARG A 148 -8.55 -10.31 -8.51
C ARG A 148 -7.65 -9.12 -8.23
N VAL A 149 -8.24 -7.95 -8.41
CA VAL A 149 -7.69 -6.69 -7.92
C VAL A 149 -8.65 -6.13 -6.88
N ILE A 150 -8.11 -5.68 -5.76
CA ILE A 150 -8.86 -4.98 -4.72
C ILE A 150 -8.25 -3.60 -4.55
N SER A 151 -9.08 -2.61 -4.32
CA SER A 151 -8.63 -1.24 -4.07
C SER A 151 -9.39 -0.61 -2.92
N LYS A 152 -8.75 0.35 -2.28
CA LYS A 152 -9.32 1.08 -1.15
C LYS A 152 -8.91 2.55 -1.24
N LEU A 153 -9.90 3.40 -1.05
CA LEU A 153 -9.67 4.82 -0.80
C LEU A 153 -9.38 5.00 0.69
N SER A 154 -8.25 5.61 0.99
CA SER A 154 -7.91 6.09 2.32
C SER A 154 -7.95 7.61 2.31
N LEU A 155 -8.74 8.18 3.20
CA LEU A 155 -8.72 9.61 3.50
C LEU A 155 -7.91 9.75 4.77
N ILE A 156 -6.62 10.06 4.64
CA ILE A 156 -5.77 10.27 5.80
C ILE A 156 -6.09 11.65 6.36
N HIS A 157 -7.03 11.70 7.28
CA HIS A 157 -7.30 12.89 8.10
C HIS A 157 -6.34 13.02 9.29
N ILE A 158 -5.44 12.07 9.43
CA ILE A 158 -4.38 12.11 10.43
C ILE A 158 -3.23 12.90 9.82
N SER A 159 -3.36 14.23 9.79
CA SER A 159 -2.19 15.01 10.12
C SER A 159 -1.71 14.44 11.45
N GLU A 160 -0.49 13.89 11.49
CA GLU A 160 0.11 13.51 12.78
C GLU A 160 -0.04 14.69 13.75
N PRO A 161 -0.84 14.56 14.80
CA PRO A 161 -1.00 15.66 15.76
C PRO A 161 0.20 15.82 16.66
N THR A 162 1.30 15.13 16.41
CA THR A 162 2.45 15.06 17.32
C THR A 162 3.80 15.04 16.62
N ARG A 163 4.03 15.89 15.62
CA ARG A 163 5.34 16.53 15.59
C ARG A 163 5.31 17.65 16.61
N LEU A 164 5.62 17.32 17.83
CA LEU A 164 6.11 18.29 18.81
C LEU A 164 7.37 18.88 18.17
N ASP A 165 7.25 20.12 17.71
CA ASP A 165 8.40 20.92 17.39
C ASP A 165 9.20 21.10 18.68
N HIS A 166 10.36 20.47 18.74
CA HIS A 166 11.40 20.71 19.73
C HIS A 166 12.50 21.54 19.12
#